data_e0252893a08d6cb8cd114c33282ee4f6
#
_entry.id   e0252893a08d6cb8cd114c33282ee4f6
#
_cell.length_a   1.000
_cell.length_b   1.000
_cell.length_c   1.000
_cell.angle_alpha   90.00
_cell.angle_beta   90.00
_cell.angle_gamma   90.00
#
_symmetry.space_group_name_H-M   'P 1'
#
loop_
_entity.id
_entity.type
_entity.pdbx_description
1 polymer ?
#
loop_
_entity_poly.entity_id
_entity_poly.type
_entity_poly.pdbx_seq_one_letter_code
_entity_poly.pdbx_strand_id
1 'polypeptide(L)'
;MKIFDGHTDIMADVVTRRKAGEKNVVKTHHLHKLEKGGVEGANFVLWMDPEASAWEDVELGMAFIHDELRDSPDVFHHIKDIEDLVCDKNNAKIDIILGMEGLAAMGSSIERLKWLYEQGVRCASLTWNEANDLATGISGDAKRGLTSDGIQVVKTMEKWGILLDVSHLNETTFWEVAGMATKPFMASHSNAYTLCEHPRNLKDEQLLAVKDSGGLVGVNAVADFLHPEKPDIMHFVQQVDYMVELLGIDHVALGFDFCDFLHLDQQKEPEDRHVTTSLETSMDIQNVIKILEKKGYRHEDMAKLTKDNFIRVYRHHLK
;
A
#
# COMPACT_ATOMS: atom_id res chain seq x y z
N MET A 1 -5.11 19.58 -3.48
CA MET A 1 -6.07 18.53 -3.85
C MET A 1 -6.09 17.50 -2.74
N LYS A 2 -7.22 16.83 -2.50
CA LYS A 2 -7.29 15.74 -1.53
C LYS A 2 -6.89 14.42 -2.19
N ILE A 3 -6.25 13.53 -1.44
CA ILE A 3 -5.75 12.26 -1.97
C ILE A 3 -6.12 11.07 -1.08
N PHE A 4 -6.18 9.89 -1.70
CA PHE A 4 -6.13 8.57 -1.07
C PHE A 4 -4.76 7.96 -1.36
N ASP A 5 -3.97 7.68 -0.31
CA ASP A 5 -2.66 7.04 -0.43
C ASP A 5 -2.81 5.52 -0.51
N GLY A 6 -2.25 4.90 -1.53
CA GLY A 6 -2.33 3.46 -1.76
C GLY A 6 -1.62 2.61 -0.72
N HIS A 7 -0.65 3.18 0.01
CA HIS A 7 0.14 2.41 0.98
C HIS A 7 0.82 3.30 2.01
N THR A 8 0.61 3.00 3.29
CA THR A 8 1.34 3.63 4.39
C THR A 8 1.50 2.69 5.57
N ASP A 9 2.73 2.58 6.09
CA ASP A 9 3.14 1.75 7.23
C ASP A 9 2.95 2.43 8.58
N ILE A 10 2.19 3.51 8.65
CA ILE A 10 1.96 4.24 9.91
C ILE A 10 1.50 3.31 11.03
N MET A 11 0.77 2.21 10.72
CA MET A 11 0.31 1.28 11.75
C MET A 11 1.45 0.46 12.37
N ALA A 12 2.57 0.25 11.68
CA ALA A 12 3.76 -0.36 12.28
C ALA A 12 4.39 0.57 13.34
N ASP A 13 4.45 1.89 13.07
CA ASP A 13 4.90 2.88 14.07
C ASP A 13 3.92 2.98 15.25
N VAL A 14 2.61 2.96 14.98
CA VAL A 14 1.57 2.91 16.04
C VAL A 14 1.81 1.72 16.97
N VAL A 15 2.02 0.53 16.43
CA VAL A 15 2.27 -0.67 17.24
C VAL A 15 3.55 -0.52 18.06
N THR A 16 4.62 -0.03 17.46
CA THR A 16 5.92 0.16 18.12
C THR A 16 5.81 1.14 19.30
N ARG A 17 5.18 2.29 19.08
CA ARG A 17 5.05 3.34 20.10
C ARG A 17 4.05 2.94 21.19
N ARG A 18 2.96 2.26 20.84
CA ARG A 18 2.01 1.75 21.84
C ARG A 18 2.63 0.65 22.71
N LYS A 19 3.49 -0.21 22.17
CA LYS A 19 4.32 -1.13 22.97
C LYS A 19 5.19 -0.37 24.00
N ALA A 20 5.64 0.83 23.66
CA ALA A 20 6.37 1.73 24.56
C ALA A 20 5.47 2.53 25.52
N GLY A 21 4.15 2.37 25.45
CA GLY A 21 3.17 3.04 26.34
C GLY A 21 2.63 4.38 25.82
N GLU A 22 2.97 4.80 24.58
CA GLU A 22 2.41 6.00 23.98
C GLU A 22 0.93 5.81 23.59
N LYS A 23 0.19 6.92 23.51
CA LYS A 23 -1.21 6.96 23.07
C LYS A 23 -1.41 8.10 22.07
N ASN A 24 -2.48 8.01 21.27
CA ASN A 24 -2.78 9.01 20.24
C ASN A 24 -1.58 9.23 19.30
N VAL A 25 -0.93 8.13 18.91
CA VAL A 25 0.31 8.13 18.13
C VAL A 25 0.12 8.88 16.81
N VAL A 26 -0.95 8.57 16.08
CA VAL A 26 -1.21 9.24 14.81
C VAL A 26 -1.44 10.73 14.99
N LYS A 27 -2.22 11.14 15.98
CA LYS A 27 -2.44 12.58 16.29
C LYS A 27 -1.13 13.30 16.60
N THR A 28 -0.25 12.64 17.35
CA THR A 28 0.99 13.24 17.85
C THR A 28 2.08 13.31 16.77
N HIS A 29 2.23 12.25 15.97
CA HIS A 29 3.41 12.09 15.11
C HIS A 29 3.11 12.19 13.61
N HIS A 30 1.87 11.89 13.17
CA HIS A 30 1.56 11.73 11.76
C HIS A 30 0.49 12.69 11.22
N LEU A 31 -0.54 13.02 12.02
CA LEU A 31 -1.72 13.75 11.54
C LEU A 31 -1.36 15.05 10.82
N HIS A 32 -0.46 15.86 11.40
CA HIS A 32 -0.03 17.13 10.81
C HIS A 32 0.63 16.96 9.43
N LYS A 33 1.35 15.82 9.19
CA LYS A 33 1.96 15.51 7.90
C LYS A 33 0.89 15.11 6.89
N LEU A 34 -0.04 14.22 7.29
CA LEU A 34 -1.15 13.78 6.45
C LEU A 34 -2.04 14.96 6.03
N GLU A 35 -2.42 15.83 6.97
CA GLU A 35 -3.20 17.03 6.69
C GLU A 35 -2.50 17.97 5.71
N LYS A 36 -1.20 18.24 5.92
CA LYS A 36 -0.40 19.08 5.03
C LYS A 36 -0.27 18.48 3.64
N GLY A 37 -0.13 17.18 3.54
CA GLY A 37 -0.13 16.41 2.29
C GLY A 37 -1.48 16.36 1.60
N GLY A 38 -2.56 16.67 2.32
CA GLY A 38 -3.92 16.59 1.80
C GLY A 38 -4.47 15.16 1.78
N VAL A 39 -3.91 14.26 2.60
CA VAL A 39 -4.38 12.88 2.70
C VAL A 39 -5.76 12.86 3.37
N GLU A 40 -6.78 12.42 2.62
CA GLU A 40 -8.14 12.21 3.14
C GLU A 40 -8.49 10.74 3.31
N GLY A 41 -7.62 9.84 2.84
CA GLY A 41 -7.75 8.42 3.04
C GLY A 41 -6.48 7.69 2.65
N ALA A 42 -6.30 6.48 3.14
CA ALA A 42 -5.19 5.61 2.77
C ALA A 42 -5.44 4.13 3.09
N ASN A 43 -4.66 3.26 2.44
CA ASN A 43 -4.38 1.93 2.95
C ASN A 43 -3.37 2.03 4.09
N PHE A 44 -3.84 1.85 5.32
CA PHE A 44 -3.00 1.76 6.49
C PHE A 44 -2.66 0.29 6.73
N VAL A 45 -1.43 -0.08 6.40
CA VAL A 45 -1.01 -1.47 6.53
C VAL A 45 -0.27 -1.72 7.83
N LEU A 46 -0.42 -2.92 8.33
CA LEU A 46 0.44 -3.48 9.37
C LEU A 46 1.47 -4.36 8.69
N TRP A 47 2.71 -3.89 8.70
CA TRP A 47 3.89 -4.71 8.41
C TRP A 47 4.42 -5.33 9.71
N MET A 48 4.82 -6.59 9.63
CA MET A 48 5.47 -7.31 10.72
C MET A 48 6.69 -8.03 10.16
N ASP A 49 7.80 -8.01 10.91
CA ASP A 49 9.01 -8.73 10.51
C ASP A 49 8.70 -10.22 10.30
N PRO A 50 8.81 -10.75 9.05
CA PRO A 50 8.41 -12.11 8.75
C PRO A 50 9.28 -13.19 9.40
N GLU A 51 10.51 -12.84 9.81
CA GLU A 51 11.44 -13.78 10.47
C GLU A 51 11.32 -13.74 12.00
N ALA A 52 10.89 -12.62 12.56
CA ALA A 52 10.88 -12.39 14.00
C ALA A 52 9.47 -12.40 14.62
N SER A 53 8.40 -12.22 13.84
CA SER A 53 7.06 -12.05 14.37
C SER A 53 6.26 -13.36 14.36
N ALA A 54 5.66 -13.67 15.50
CA ALA A 54 4.69 -14.75 15.63
C ALA A 54 3.24 -14.25 15.42
N TRP A 55 2.29 -15.16 15.38
CA TRP A 55 0.87 -14.80 15.24
C TRP A 55 0.38 -13.92 16.40
N GLU A 56 0.84 -14.19 17.61
CA GLU A 56 0.51 -13.43 18.81
C GLU A 56 0.95 -11.96 18.71
N ASP A 57 2.02 -11.68 17.95
CA ASP A 57 2.45 -10.30 17.66
C ASP A 57 1.47 -9.59 16.72
N VAL A 58 0.90 -10.31 15.76
CA VAL A 58 -0.16 -9.79 14.88
C VAL A 58 -1.42 -9.48 15.70
N GLU A 59 -1.84 -10.39 16.59
CA GLU A 59 -3.00 -10.18 17.45
C GLU A 59 -2.80 -8.95 18.36
N LEU A 60 -1.62 -8.81 18.95
CA LEU A 60 -1.26 -7.65 19.77
C LEU A 60 -1.21 -6.36 18.94
N GLY A 61 -0.62 -6.41 17.73
CA GLY A 61 -0.56 -5.29 16.80
C GLY A 61 -1.95 -4.79 16.43
N MET A 62 -2.85 -5.70 16.05
CA MET A 62 -4.23 -5.36 15.73
C MET A 62 -4.98 -4.79 16.94
N ALA A 63 -4.73 -5.29 18.16
CA ALA A 63 -5.31 -4.71 19.37
C ALA A 63 -4.85 -3.26 19.56
N PHE A 64 -3.57 -2.95 19.38
CA PHE A 64 -3.05 -1.58 19.45
C PHE A 64 -3.63 -0.67 18.36
N ILE A 65 -3.81 -1.18 17.15
CA ILE A 65 -4.46 -0.43 16.06
C ILE A 65 -5.90 -0.09 16.44
N HIS A 66 -6.68 -1.05 16.94
CA HIS A 66 -8.05 -0.79 17.38
C HIS A 66 -8.11 0.18 18.57
N ASP A 67 -7.13 0.13 19.47
CA ASP A 67 -7.01 1.10 20.56
C ASP A 67 -6.74 2.51 20.00
N GLU A 68 -5.87 2.65 18.98
CA GLU A 68 -5.60 3.94 18.34
C GLU A 68 -6.83 4.51 17.66
N LEU A 69 -7.59 3.68 16.94
CA LEU A 69 -8.83 4.10 16.28
C LEU A 69 -9.89 4.53 17.30
N ARG A 70 -10.02 3.80 18.40
CA ARG A 70 -10.97 4.11 19.47
C ARG A 70 -10.58 5.37 20.24
N ASP A 71 -9.29 5.60 20.46
CA ASP A 71 -8.79 6.78 21.17
C ASP A 71 -8.85 8.06 20.28
N SER A 72 -9.01 7.89 18.97
CA SER A 72 -9.03 8.99 17.98
C SER A 72 -10.26 8.97 17.06
N PRO A 73 -11.49 8.90 17.59
CA PRO A 73 -12.72 8.74 16.80
C PRO A 73 -13.06 9.98 15.96
N ASP A 74 -12.44 11.12 16.26
CA ASP A 74 -12.54 12.38 15.53
C ASP A 74 -11.58 12.45 14.32
N VAL A 75 -10.56 11.57 14.27
CA VAL A 75 -9.56 11.54 13.21
C VAL A 75 -9.92 10.54 12.12
N PHE A 76 -10.42 9.36 12.50
CA PHE A 76 -10.55 8.24 11.59
C PHE A 76 -11.98 7.87 11.26
N HIS A 77 -12.17 7.43 10.02
CA HIS A 77 -13.32 6.68 9.54
C HIS A 77 -12.84 5.35 8.97
N HIS A 78 -13.13 4.24 9.65
CA HIS A 78 -12.68 2.90 9.26
C HIS A 78 -13.62 2.29 8.23
N ILE A 79 -13.15 2.11 7.00
CA ILE A 79 -13.89 1.51 5.89
C ILE A 79 -13.75 -0.02 5.98
N LYS A 80 -14.89 -0.72 6.14
CA LYS A 80 -14.96 -2.17 6.22
C LYS A 80 -15.90 -2.80 5.20
N ASP A 81 -16.86 -2.05 4.71
CA ASP A 81 -17.86 -2.50 3.74
C ASP A 81 -18.19 -1.42 2.71
N ILE A 82 -19.06 -1.72 1.79
CA ILE A 82 -19.38 -0.84 0.66
C ILE A 82 -20.12 0.43 1.11
N GLU A 83 -20.90 0.35 2.20
CA GLU A 83 -21.64 1.46 2.74
C GLU A 83 -20.68 2.52 3.31
N ASP A 84 -19.57 2.10 3.92
CA ASP A 84 -18.53 2.99 4.42
C ASP A 84 -17.88 3.81 3.30
N LEU A 85 -17.72 3.26 2.09
CA LEU A 85 -17.16 3.98 0.92
C LEU A 85 -18.08 5.09 0.38
N VAL A 86 -19.35 5.04 0.69
CA VAL A 86 -20.36 5.98 0.18
C VAL A 86 -20.58 7.14 1.13
N CYS A 87 -19.96 7.09 2.31
CA CYS A 87 -20.16 8.08 3.35
C CYS A 87 -19.85 9.51 2.93
N ASP A 88 -20.69 10.38 3.47
CA ASP A 88 -20.73 11.80 3.25
C ASP A 88 -19.33 12.44 3.37
N LYS A 89 -18.85 12.98 2.25
CA LYS A 89 -17.58 13.70 2.13
C LYS A 89 -17.48 14.97 3.00
N ASN A 90 -18.49 15.24 3.83
CA ASN A 90 -18.50 16.35 4.78
C ASN A 90 -17.85 16.01 6.12
N ASN A 91 -17.43 14.76 6.35
CA ASN A 91 -16.63 14.47 7.51
C ASN A 91 -15.16 14.84 7.21
N ALA A 92 -14.53 15.56 8.13
CA ALA A 92 -13.11 15.94 8.04
C ALA A 92 -12.17 14.80 8.44
N LYS A 93 -12.67 13.56 8.57
CA LYS A 93 -11.91 12.40 9.01
C LYS A 93 -11.11 11.79 7.85
N ILE A 94 -10.06 11.09 8.21
CA ILE A 94 -9.26 10.28 7.27
C ILE A 94 -9.93 8.92 7.12
N ASP A 95 -10.29 8.58 5.89
CA ASP A 95 -10.80 7.26 5.53
C ASP A 95 -9.64 6.24 5.61
N ILE A 96 -9.76 5.23 6.44
CA ILE A 96 -8.76 4.18 6.51
C ILE A 96 -9.30 2.83 6.07
N ILE A 97 -8.54 2.17 5.23
CA ILE A 97 -8.68 0.75 4.94
C ILE A 97 -7.51 0.04 5.62
N LEU A 98 -7.82 -0.90 6.50
CA LEU A 98 -6.77 -1.68 7.14
C LEU A 98 -6.24 -2.75 6.19
N GLY A 99 -4.93 -2.84 6.10
CA GLY A 99 -4.22 -3.83 5.30
C GLY A 99 -3.17 -4.62 6.10
N MET A 100 -2.70 -5.71 5.48
CA MET A 100 -1.54 -6.48 5.94
C MET A 100 -0.48 -6.47 4.85
N GLU A 101 0.74 -6.10 5.18
CA GLU A 101 1.87 -6.24 4.28
C GLU A 101 2.66 -7.50 4.64
N GLY A 102 2.36 -8.57 3.89
CA GLY A 102 2.83 -9.93 4.18
C GLY A 102 1.94 -10.68 5.18
N LEU A 103 1.74 -11.95 4.90
CA LEU A 103 0.94 -12.87 5.72
C LEU A 103 1.79 -14.00 6.35
N ALA A 104 3.12 -13.82 6.45
CA ALA A 104 4.04 -14.84 6.96
C ALA A 104 3.60 -15.38 8.34
N ALA A 105 3.33 -14.50 9.30
CA ALA A 105 2.92 -14.87 10.66
C ALA A 105 1.55 -15.60 10.71
N MET A 106 0.72 -15.46 9.67
CA MET A 106 -0.54 -16.19 9.55
C MET A 106 -0.30 -17.70 9.29
N GLY A 107 0.84 -18.05 8.65
CA GLY A 107 1.06 -19.36 8.10
C GLY A 107 0.00 -19.69 7.03
N SER A 108 -0.45 -20.94 6.96
CA SER A 108 -1.51 -21.36 6.01
C SER A 108 -2.92 -21.38 6.62
N SER A 109 -3.14 -20.79 7.79
CA SER A 109 -4.41 -20.89 8.52
C SER A 109 -5.51 -19.99 7.95
N ILE A 110 -6.54 -20.61 7.40
CA ILE A 110 -7.76 -19.89 6.94
C ILE A 110 -8.55 -19.28 8.11
N GLU A 111 -8.46 -19.87 9.31
CA GLU A 111 -9.06 -19.33 10.53
C GLU A 111 -8.40 -18.00 10.92
N ARG A 112 -7.07 -17.89 10.78
CA ARG A 112 -6.34 -16.64 11.02
C ARG A 112 -6.68 -15.59 9.95
N LEU A 113 -6.82 -15.98 8.69
CA LEU A 113 -7.29 -15.09 7.63
C LEU A 113 -8.71 -14.57 7.93
N LYS A 114 -9.60 -15.46 8.41
CA LYS A 114 -10.95 -15.08 8.84
C LYS A 114 -10.90 -14.08 10.00
N TRP A 115 -10.05 -14.33 10.97
CA TRP A 115 -9.86 -13.41 12.08
C TRP A 115 -9.39 -12.03 11.61
N LEU A 116 -8.42 -11.94 10.71
CA LEU A 116 -7.97 -10.67 10.12
C LEU A 116 -9.14 -9.93 9.42
N TYR A 117 -9.95 -10.66 8.64
CA TYR A 117 -11.15 -10.08 8.02
C TYR A 117 -12.14 -9.53 9.06
N GLU A 118 -12.36 -10.26 10.15
CA GLU A 118 -13.22 -9.83 11.28
C GLU A 118 -12.63 -8.63 12.03
N GLN A 119 -11.30 -8.47 12.05
CA GLN A 119 -10.64 -7.25 12.55
C GLN A 119 -10.78 -6.05 11.60
N GLY A 120 -11.32 -6.23 10.41
CA GLY A 120 -11.55 -5.16 9.45
C GLY A 120 -10.48 -5.03 8.38
N VAL A 121 -9.57 -5.99 8.25
CA VAL A 121 -8.60 -6.03 7.14
C VAL A 121 -9.34 -6.23 5.81
N ARG A 122 -9.05 -5.37 4.82
CA ARG A 122 -9.67 -5.38 3.49
C ARG A 122 -8.67 -5.36 2.34
N CYS A 123 -7.37 -5.35 2.65
CA CYS A 123 -6.28 -5.48 1.70
C CYS A 123 -5.17 -6.33 2.29
N ALA A 124 -4.52 -7.18 1.50
CA ALA A 124 -3.31 -7.88 1.95
C ALA A 124 -2.43 -8.30 0.78
N SER A 125 -1.10 -8.27 0.98
CA SER A 125 -0.12 -8.99 0.16
C SER A 125 0.20 -10.34 0.79
N LEU A 126 0.51 -11.35 -0.03
CA LEU A 126 0.82 -12.69 0.49
C LEU A 126 2.18 -12.75 1.18
N THR A 127 3.12 -11.96 0.69
CA THR A 127 4.50 -11.86 1.20
C THR A 127 4.88 -10.40 1.34
N TRP A 128 5.85 -10.11 2.19
CA TRP A 128 6.79 -9.02 1.97
C TRP A 128 7.87 -9.50 0.98
N ASN A 129 9.17 -9.38 1.30
CA ASN A 129 10.22 -9.79 0.35
C ASN A 129 10.61 -11.27 0.46
N GLU A 130 10.23 -11.95 1.53
CA GLU A 130 10.56 -13.34 1.86
C GLU A 130 9.75 -14.36 1.06
N ALA A 131 10.15 -15.63 1.18
CA ALA A 131 9.31 -16.78 0.85
C ALA A 131 8.69 -17.32 2.14
N ASN A 132 7.36 -17.56 2.13
CA ASN A 132 6.64 -18.09 3.27
C ASN A 132 5.77 -19.31 2.91
N ASP A 133 4.86 -19.72 3.78
CA ASP A 133 4.00 -20.88 3.56
C ASP A 133 2.99 -20.69 2.41
N LEU A 134 2.76 -19.46 1.95
CA LEU A 134 1.77 -19.13 0.92
C LEU A 134 2.37 -18.90 -0.45
N ALA A 135 3.48 -18.18 -0.50
CA ALA A 135 4.01 -17.64 -1.74
C ALA A 135 5.50 -17.29 -1.62
N THR A 136 6.04 -16.74 -2.69
CA THR A 136 7.42 -16.27 -2.73
C THR A 136 7.48 -14.80 -3.12
N GLY A 137 8.13 -14.02 -2.25
CA GLY A 137 8.47 -12.62 -2.49
C GLY A 137 9.75 -12.46 -3.30
N ILE A 138 10.15 -11.22 -3.57
CA ILE A 138 11.26 -10.87 -4.47
C ILE A 138 12.62 -11.39 -4.01
N SER A 139 12.82 -11.65 -2.71
CA SER A 139 14.09 -12.15 -2.16
C SER A 139 14.17 -13.69 -2.10
N GLY A 140 13.06 -14.38 -2.41
CA GLY A 140 13.02 -15.83 -2.39
C GLY A 140 13.50 -16.47 -3.71
N ASP A 141 13.37 -17.81 -3.79
CA ASP A 141 13.72 -18.54 -5.02
C ASP A 141 12.83 -18.06 -6.18
N ALA A 142 13.45 -17.53 -7.23
CA ALA A 142 12.76 -17.00 -8.40
C ALA A 142 11.88 -18.04 -9.14
N LYS A 143 12.11 -19.34 -8.93
CA LYS A 143 11.32 -20.42 -9.55
C LYS A 143 10.17 -20.92 -8.69
N ARG A 144 10.13 -20.56 -7.41
CA ARG A 144 9.04 -20.91 -6.52
C ARG A 144 7.96 -19.84 -6.59
N GLY A 145 6.73 -20.25 -6.83
CA GLY A 145 5.54 -19.40 -6.91
C GLY A 145 4.62 -19.56 -5.68
N LEU A 146 3.31 -19.68 -5.95
CA LEU A 146 2.26 -20.00 -4.98
C LEU A 146 2.40 -21.44 -4.47
N THR A 147 2.10 -21.63 -3.20
CA THR A 147 1.84 -22.98 -2.67
C THR A 147 0.36 -23.36 -2.88
N SER A 148 0.02 -24.62 -2.61
CA SER A 148 -1.39 -25.06 -2.57
C SER A 148 -2.21 -24.24 -1.57
N ASP A 149 -1.62 -23.89 -0.44
CA ASP A 149 -2.27 -23.09 0.59
C ASP A 149 -2.39 -21.63 0.15
N GLY A 150 -1.37 -21.07 -0.53
CA GLY A 150 -1.44 -19.75 -1.15
C GLY A 150 -2.58 -19.63 -2.16
N ILE A 151 -2.77 -20.64 -3.01
CA ILE A 151 -3.90 -20.70 -3.95
C ILE A 151 -5.24 -20.66 -3.19
N GLN A 152 -5.37 -21.40 -2.10
CA GLN A 152 -6.57 -21.41 -1.29
C GLN A 152 -6.82 -20.06 -0.60
N VAL A 153 -5.75 -19.42 -0.09
CA VAL A 153 -5.80 -18.10 0.55
C VAL A 153 -6.27 -17.04 -0.46
N VAL A 154 -5.68 -16.98 -1.67
CA VAL A 154 -6.10 -16.04 -2.71
C VAL A 154 -7.59 -16.18 -3.03
N LYS A 155 -8.07 -17.41 -3.28
CA LYS A 155 -9.50 -17.67 -3.53
C LYS A 155 -10.40 -17.25 -2.37
N THR A 156 -9.90 -17.40 -1.14
CA THR A 156 -10.66 -17.04 0.06
C THR A 156 -10.71 -15.52 0.23
N MET A 157 -9.59 -14.81 -0.03
CA MET A 157 -9.54 -13.35 -0.06
C MET A 157 -10.55 -12.78 -1.05
N GLU A 158 -10.58 -13.26 -2.30
CA GLU A 158 -11.57 -12.83 -3.29
C GLU A 158 -13.02 -13.10 -2.83
N LYS A 159 -13.27 -14.28 -2.26
CA LYS A 159 -14.59 -14.66 -1.74
C LYS A 159 -15.06 -13.75 -0.62
N TRP A 160 -14.17 -13.33 0.28
CA TRP A 160 -14.55 -12.49 1.43
C TRP A 160 -14.49 -11.00 1.10
N GLY A 161 -13.81 -10.60 0.03
CA GLY A 161 -13.69 -9.20 -0.37
C GLY A 161 -12.46 -8.53 0.23
N ILE A 162 -11.41 -9.30 0.49
CA ILE A 162 -10.07 -8.78 0.76
C ILE A 162 -9.39 -8.56 -0.58
N LEU A 163 -9.02 -7.32 -0.90
CA LEU A 163 -8.28 -6.96 -2.10
C LEU A 163 -6.86 -7.52 -2.02
N LEU A 164 -6.47 -8.28 -3.05
CA LEU A 164 -5.10 -8.80 -3.16
C LEU A 164 -4.16 -7.72 -3.68
N ASP A 165 -3.08 -7.49 -2.94
CA ASP A 165 -1.95 -6.65 -3.33
C ASP A 165 -0.81 -7.54 -3.83
N VAL A 166 -0.35 -7.31 -5.06
CA VAL A 166 0.75 -8.07 -5.68
C VAL A 166 2.11 -7.40 -5.53
N SER A 167 2.18 -6.25 -4.83
CA SER A 167 3.45 -5.66 -4.44
C SER A 167 4.27 -6.68 -3.65
N HIS A 168 5.60 -6.68 -3.84
CA HIS A 168 6.55 -7.63 -3.24
C HIS A 168 6.57 -9.07 -3.80
N LEU A 169 5.59 -9.50 -4.59
CA LEU A 169 5.64 -10.84 -5.17
C LEU A 169 6.79 -10.98 -6.16
N ASN A 170 7.47 -12.15 -6.15
CA ASN A 170 8.38 -12.46 -7.24
C ASN A 170 7.62 -12.69 -8.56
N GLU A 171 8.32 -12.67 -9.67
CA GLU A 171 7.70 -12.76 -11.00
C GLU A 171 6.88 -14.04 -11.19
N THR A 172 7.36 -15.18 -10.69
CA THR A 172 6.64 -16.46 -10.78
C THR A 172 5.33 -16.43 -10.02
N THR A 173 5.34 -15.98 -8.76
CA THR A 173 4.12 -15.83 -7.97
C THR A 173 3.14 -14.84 -8.60
N PHE A 174 3.66 -13.71 -9.13
CA PHE A 174 2.84 -12.71 -9.81
C PHE A 174 2.05 -13.34 -10.96
N TRP A 175 2.73 -14.11 -11.85
CA TRP A 175 2.07 -14.70 -13.01
C TRP A 175 1.08 -15.80 -12.64
N GLU A 176 1.35 -16.56 -11.58
CA GLU A 176 0.40 -17.54 -11.06
C GLU A 176 -0.84 -16.88 -10.48
N VAL A 177 -0.68 -15.77 -9.74
CA VAL A 177 -1.81 -14.93 -9.28
C VAL A 177 -2.59 -14.37 -10.47
N ALA A 178 -1.92 -13.74 -11.43
CA ALA A 178 -2.57 -13.15 -12.61
C ALA A 178 -3.34 -14.19 -13.43
N GLY A 179 -2.83 -15.43 -13.51
CA GLY A 179 -3.48 -16.53 -14.23
C GLY A 179 -4.69 -17.14 -13.53
N MET A 180 -4.88 -16.89 -12.24
CA MET A 180 -5.99 -17.48 -11.46
C MET A 180 -6.97 -16.46 -10.88
N ALA A 181 -6.59 -15.20 -10.72
CA ALA A 181 -7.46 -14.18 -10.16
C ALA A 181 -8.73 -13.99 -10.99
N THR A 182 -9.86 -13.90 -10.31
CA THR A 182 -11.18 -13.69 -10.91
C THR A 182 -11.75 -12.30 -10.65
N LYS A 183 -11.08 -11.56 -9.77
CA LYS A 183 -11.40 -10.18 -9.43
C LYS A 183 -10.18 -9.28 -9.71
N PRO A 184 -10.38 -7.96 -9.84
CA PRO A 184 -9.27 -7.02 -9.89
C PRO A 184 -8.30 -7.22 -8.72
N PHE A 185 -7.00 -7.19 -9.00
CA PHE A 185 -5.96 -7.11 -7.98
C PHE A 185 -5.13 -5.85 -8.22
N MET A 186 -4.38 -5.39 -7.22
CA MET A 186 -3.59 -4.17 -7.37
C MET A 186 -2.12 -4.40 -7.01
N ALA A 187 -1.27 -3.51 -7.51
CA ALA A 187 0.04 -3.25 -6.93
C ALA A 187 -0.05 -1.91 -6.19
N SER A 188 -0.22 -1.93 -4.88
CA SER A 188 -0.52 -0.73 -4.11
C SER A 188 0.61 0.30 -4.14
N HIS A 189 1.87 -0.16 -4.29
CA HIS A 189 3.09 0.66 -4.26
C HIS A 189 4.20 0.02 -5.11
N SER A 190 4.16 0.22 -6.44
CA SER A 190 5.15 -0.34 -7.38
C SER A 190 5.45 0.62 -8.53
N ASN A 191 6.65 0.52 -9.10
CA ASN A 191 7.10 1.36 -10.21
C ASN A 191 7.34 0.54 -11.48
N ALA A 192 7.63 1.22 -12.59
CA ALA A 192 7.96 0.57 -13.86
C ALA A 192 9.45 0.20 -13.92
N TYR A 193 9.73 -1.08 -14.13
CA TYR A 193 11.09 -1.62 -14.31
C TYR A 193 11.83 -0.95 -15.46
N THR A 194 11.12 -0.62 -16.53
CA THR A 194 11.67 0.06 -17.72
C THR A 194 12.32 1.41 -17.40
N LEU A 195 11.86 2.13 -16.37
CA LEU A 195 12.45 3.40 -15.94
C LEU A 195 13.54 3.23 -14.87
N CYS A 196 13.44 2.20 -14.04
CA CYS A 196 14.43 1.89 -13.02
C CYS A 196 14.49 0.36 -12.83
N GLU A 197 15.61 -0.25 -13.25
CA GLU A 197 15.83 -1.69 -13.19
C GLU A 197 16.07 -2.17 -11.75
N HIS A 198 14.98 -2.20 -10.99
CA HIS A 198 14.99 -2.70 -9.62
C HIS A 198 14.03 -3.90 -9.46
N PRO A 199 14.40 -4.96 -8.69
CA PRO A 199 13.56 -6.16 -8.56
C PRO A 199 12.15 -5.91 -8.02
N ARG A 200 11.95 -4.83 -7.25
CA ARG A 200 10.64 -4.43 -6.73
C ARG A 200 9.74 -3.78 -7.77
N ASN A 201 10.32 -3.34 -8.90
CA ASN A 201 9.57 -2.70 -9.97
C ASN A 201 8.97 -3.75 -10.91
N LEU A 202 7.79 -3.46 -11.45
CA LEU A 202 7.06 -4.35 -12.33
C LEU A 202 7.48 -4.13 -13.79
N LYS A 203 7.64 -5.22 -14.54
CA LYS A 203 7.83 -5.17 -15.99
C LYS A 203 6.53 -4.71 -16.67
N ASP A 204 6.65 -4.20 -17.89
CA ASP A 204 5.50 -3.67 -18.62
C ASP A 204 4.38 -4.70 -18.79
N GLU A 205 4.73 -5.97 -19.03
CA GLU A 205 3.77 -7.06 -19.15
C GLU A 205 3.03 -7.31 -17.83
N GLN A 206 3.70 -7.16 -16.69
CA GLN A 206 3.07 -7.28 -15.37
C GLN A 206 2.15 -6.08 -15.11
N LEU A 207 2.60 -4.87 -15.43
CA LEU A 207 1.76 -3.67 -15.35
C LEU A 207 0.49 -3.82 -16.19
N LEU A 208 0.61 -4.30 -17.42
CA LEU A 208 -0.54 -4.58 -18.31
C LEU A 208 -1.45 -5.66 -17.74
N ALA A 209 -0.91 -6.72 -17.11
CA ALA A 209 -1.73 -7.75 -16.46
C ALA A 209 -2.55 -7.20 -15.26
N VAL A 210 -1.98 -6.26 -14.48
CA VAL A 210 -2.75 -5.55 -13.44
C VAL A 210 -3.90 -4.76 -14.06
N LYS A 211 -3.64 -4.00 -15.13
CA LYS A 211 -4.69 -3.29 -15.88
C LYS A 211 -5.76 -4.26 -16.40
N ASP A 212 -5.37 -5.35 -17.05
CA ASP A 212 -6.29 -6.31 -17.68
C ASP A 212 -7.19 -7.02 -16.66
N SER A 213 -6.73 -7.14 -15.41
CA SER A 213 -7.58 -7.60 -14.29
C SER A 213 -8.68 -6.59 -13.90
N GLY A 214 -8.60 -5.34 -14.39
CA GLY A 214 -9.41 -4.21 -13.93
C GLY A 214 -8.82 -3.50 -12.68
N GLY A 215 -7.61 -3.85 -12.29
CA GLY A 215 -6.90 -3.32 -11.13
C GLY A 215 -6.27 -1.95 -11.35
N LEU A 216 -5.32 -1.61 -10.49
CA LEU A 216 -4.53 -0.38 -10.56
C LEU A 216 -3.11 -0.60 -10.02
N VAL A 217 -2.21 0.32 -10.38
CA VAL A 217 -0.85 0.42 -9.84
C VAL A 217 -0.69 1.75 -9.13
N GLY A 218 -0.34 1.72 -7.84
CA GLY A 218 0.06 2.87 -7.06
C GLY A 218 1.54 3.16 -7.24
N VAL A 219 1.89 4.36 -7.67
CA VAL A 219 3.29 4.78 -7.89
C VAL A 219 3.99 4.97 -6.55
N ASN A 220 5.14 4.32 -6.37
CA ASN A 220 5.93 4.29 -5.14
C ASN A 220 6.97 5.42 -5.10
N ALA A 221 7.17 6.06 -3.94
CA ALA A 221 8.11 7.15 -3.75
C ALA A 221 9.46 6.71 -3.13
N VAL A 222 9.65 5.44 -2.83
CA VAL A 222 10.92 4.92 -2.29
C VAL A 222 12.06 5.17 -3.28
N ALA A 223 13.13 5.72 -2.77
CA ALA A 223 14.26 6.24 -3.54
C ALA A 223 14.88 5.20 -4.49
N ASP A 224 15.16 4.00 -3.98
CA ASP A 224 15.80 2.92 -4.74
C ASP A 224 14.97 2.45 -5.94
N PHE A 225 13.65 2.64 -5.90
CA PHE A 225 12.74 2.21 -6.96
C PHE A 225 12.51 3.29 -8.03
N LEU A 226 13.03 4.50 -7.80
CA LEU A 226 12.92 5.64 -8.71
C LEU A 226 14.20 5.89 -9.50
N HIS A 227 15.34 5.91 -8.81
CA HIS A 227 16.64 6.13 -9.45
C HIS A 227 17.78 5.64 -8.54
N PRO A 228 18.83 4.95 -9.09
CA PRO A 228 19.86 4.33 -8.26
C PRO A 228 20.80 5.30 -7.55
N GLU A 229 20.96 6.53 -8.04
CA GLU A 229 21.94 7.47 -7.48
C GLU A 229 21.32 8.75 -6.90
N LYS A 230 20.41 9.37 -7.64
CA LYS A 230 19.86 10.70 -7.32
C LYS A 230 18.36 10.77 -7.52
N PRO A 231 17.58 10.02 -6.75
CA PRO A 231 16.14 10.06 -6.85
C PRO A 231 15.58 11.42 -6.41
N ASP A 232 14.62 11.92 -7.17
CA ASP A 232 13.91 13.15 -6.87
C ASP A 232 12.43 13.09 -7.28
N ILE A 233 11.69 14.10 -6.91
CA ILE A 233 10.27 14.22 -7.23
C ILE A 233 9.97 14.12 -8.74
N MET A 234 10.91 14.50 -9.61
CA MET A 234 10.71 14.42 -11.07
C MET A 234 10.78 12.97 -11.56
N HIS A 235 11.59 12.12 -10.95
CA HIS A 235 11.59 10.68 -11.26
C HIS A 235 10.27 10.02 -10.85
N PHE A 236 9.68 10.43 -9.71
CA PHE A 236 8.34 10.00 -9.33
C PHE A 236 7.29 10.44 -10.38
N VAL A 237 7.33 11.68 -10.80
CA VAL A 237 6.43 12.20 -11.86
C VAL A 237 6.63 11.49 -13.19
N GLN A 238 7.87 11.11 -13.54
CA GLN A 238 8.15 10.30 -14.75
C GLN A 238 7.52 8.92 -14.67
N GLN A 239 7.53 8.27 -13.50
CA GLN A 239 6.82 7.01 -13.27
C GLN A 239 5.31 7.17 -13.50
N VAL A 240 4.71 8.24 -12.96
CA VAL A 240 3.28 8.55 -13.19
C VAL A 240 3.00 8.71 -14.69
N ASP A 241 3.78 9.55 -15.39
CA ASP A 241 3.59 9.80 -16.82
C ASP A 241 3.71 8.51 -17.65
N TYR A 242 4.74 7.72 -17.39
CA TYR A 242 5.00 6.46 -18.09
C TYR A 242 3.84 5.46 -17.88
N MET A 243 3.42 5.28 -16.64
CA MET A 243 2.32 4.37 -16.35
C MET A 243 1.00 4.84 -16.93
N VAL A 244 0.74 6.15 -16.93
CA VAL A 244 -0.48 6.71 -17.56
C VAL A 244 -0.45 6.49 -19.07
N GLU A 245 0.71 6.64 -19.72
CA GLU A 245 0.87 6.35 -21.15
C GLU A 245 0.64 4.86 -21.47
N LEU A 246 1.21 3.97 -20.65
CA LEU A 246 1.14 2.51 -20.85
C LEU A 246 -0.24 1.93 -20.49
N LEU A 247 -0.79 2.32 -19.35
CA LEU A 247 -1.97 1.68 -18.75
C LEU A 247 -3.27 2.47 -19.03
N GLY A 248 -3.15 3.76 -19.27
CA GLY A 248 -4.26 4.69 -19.21
C GLY A 248 -4.55 5.18 -17.80
N ILE A 249 -5.12 6.38 -17.72
CA ILE A 249 -5.35 7.11 -16.47
C ILE A 249 -6.23 6.33 -15.45
N ASP A 250 -7.07 5.42 -15.90
CA ASP A 250 -8.00 4.66 -15.05
C ASP A 250 -7.32 3.55 -14.22
N HIS A 251 -6.03 3.26 -14.51
CA HIS A 251 -5.30 2.16 -13.88
C HIS A 251 -4.05 2.60 -13.12
N VAL A 252 -3.87 3.92 -12.93
CA VAL A 252 -2.75 4.49 -12.19
C VAL A 252 -3.26 5.24 -10.97
N ALA A 253 -2.56 5.11 -9.86
CA ALA A 253 -2.85 5.80 -8.62
C ALA A 253 -1.54 6.17 -7.89
N LEU A 254 -1.62 6.77 -6.71
CA LEU A 254 -0.47 7.16 -5.90
C LEU A 254 -0.39 6.25 -4.66
N GLY A 255 0.72 5.55 -4.47
CA GLY A 255 0.96 4.69 -3.33
C GLY A 255 2.37 4.95 -2.81
N PHE A 256 2.52 6.00 -2.00
CA PHE A 256 3.82 6.64 -1.76
C PHE A 256 4.80 5.78 -0.97
N ASP A 257 4.34 5.00 0.00
CA ASP A 257 5.20 4.15 0.82
C ASP A 257 6.27 4.95 1.59
N PHE A 258 5.84 6.05 2.25
CA PHE A 258 6.76 6.87 3.05
C PHE A 258 7.20 6.15 4.31
N CYS A 259 8.51 6.08 4.51
CA CYS A 259 9.17 5.39 5.62
C CYS A 259 9.93 6.35 6.57
N ASP A 260 9.67 7.65 6.51
CA ASP A 260 10.40 8.68 7.27
C ASP A 260 10.32 8.51 8.80
N PHE A 261 9.35 7.77 9.29
CA PHE A 261 9.14 7.48 10.71
C PHE A 261 9.75 6.12 11.16
N LEU A 262 10.20 5.27 10.25
CA LEU A 262 10.72 3.94 10.59
C LEU A 262 12.15 3.95 11.16
N HIS A 263 12.74 5.12 11.38
CA HIS A 263 14.07 5.32 11.97
C HIS A 263 15.24 4.58 11.29
N LEU A 264 15.00 3.92 10.17
CA LEU A 264 15.99 3.11 9.46
C LEU A 264 17.23 3.92 9.05
N ASP A 265 17.04 5.21 8.80
CA ASP A 265 18.10 6.12 8.36
C ASP A 265 18.44 7.25 9.35
N GLN A 266 17.78 7.32 10.53
CA GLN A 266 18.04 8.40 11.49
C GLN A 266 19.47 8.36 12.09
N GLN A 267 20.16 7.21 11.98
CA GLN A 267 21.56 7.07 12.39
C GLN A 267 22.57 7.54 11.32
N LYS A 268 22.09 7.80 10.09
CA LYS A 268 22.92 8.34 9.01
C LYS A 268 22.86 9.86 9.01
N GLU A 269 23.98 10.50 8.65
CA GLU A 269 23.97 11.94 8.38
C GLU A 269 22.99 12.26 7.26
N PRO A 270 22.32 13.44 7.27
CA PRO A 270 21.31 13.81 6.28
C PRO A 270 21.77 13.65 4.82
N GLU A 271 23.04 13.92 4.55
CA GLU A 271 23.67 13.78 3.23
C GLU A 271 23.89 12.34 2.77
N ASP A 272 23.90 11.38 3.71
CA ASP A 272 24.10 9.95 3.44
C ASP A 272 22.75 9.19 3.35
N ARG A 273 21.63 9.89 3.51
CA ARG A 273 20.29 9.28 3.39
C ARG A 273 19.90 9.18 1.93
N HIS A 274 19.58 7.96 1.51
CA HIS A 274 19.03 7.74 0.18
C HIS A 274 17.52 7.98 0.21
N VAL A 275 17.12 9.23 -0.02
CA VAL A 275 15.73 9.69 0.00
C VAL A 275 15.36 10.33 -1.33
N THR A 276 14.08 10.30 -1.66
CA THR A 276 13.56 10.99 -2.85
C THR A 276 13.49 12.49 -2.60
N THR A 277 14.46 13.23 -3.14
CA THR A 277 14.59 14.68 -2.91
C THR A 277 13.30 15.42 -3.28
N SER A 278 12.81 16.28 -2.38
CA SER A 278 11.57 17.05 -2.49
C SER A 278 10.28 16.21 -2.45
N LEU A 279 10.38 14.93 -2.09
CA LEU A 279 9.27 14.01 -1.82
C LEU A 279 9.65 13.06 -0.68
N GLU A 280 10.01 13.59 0.46
CA GLU A 280 10.61 12.84 1.57
C GLU A 280 9.56 12.34 2.56
N THR A 281 8.44 13.04 2.64
CA THR A 281 7.34 12.73 3.56
C THR A 281 5.98 13.04 2.94
N SER A 282 4.92 12.60 3.56
CA SER A 282 3.55 12.94 3.12
C SER A 282 3.28 14.45 3.04
N MET A 283 4.05 15.29 3.72
CA MET A 283 3.93 16.75 3.60
C MET A 283 4.24 17.28 2.20
N ASP A 284 5.01 16.53 1.42
CA ASP A 284 5.51 16.94 0.10
C ASP A 284 4.56 16.56 -1.05
N ILE A 285 3.54 15.77 -0.78
CA ILE A 285 2.57 15.26 -1.77
C ILE A 285 1.99 16.40 -2.63
N GLN A 286 1.67 17.56 -2.03
CA GLN A 286 1.13 18.68 -2.77
C GLN A 286 2.11 19.28 -3.80
N ASN A 287 3.41 18.97 -3.71
CA ASN A 287 4.39 19.35 -4.72
C ASN A 287 4.21 18.47 -5.98
N VAL A 288 3.97 17.15 -5.81
CA VAL A 288 3.62 16.25 -6.91
C VAL A 288 2.37 16.76 -7.64
N ILE A 289 1.31 17.05 -6.89
CA ILE A 289 0.04 17.54 -7.43
C ILE A 289 0.27 18.80 -8.30
N LYS A 290 1.01 19.78 -7.79
CA LYS A 290 1.32 21.01 -8.53
C LYS A 290 2.11 20.76 -9.81
N ILE A 291 3.03 19.78 -9.81
CA ILE A 291 3.83 19.44 -10.99
C ILE A 291 2.93 18.78 -12.04
N LEU A 292 2.09 17.82 -11.67
CA LEU A 292 1.16 17.15 -12.57
C LEU A 292 0.16 18.14 -13.20
N GLU A 293 -0.40 19.07 -12.40
CA GLU A 293 -1.26 20.15 -12.89
C GLU A 293 -0.53 21.03 -13.94
N LYS A 294 0.72 21.41 -13.67
CA LYS A 294 1.55 22.18 -14.60
C LYS A 294 1.89 21.41 -15.88
N LYS A 295 1.96 20.08 -15.83
CA LYS A 295 2.16 19.21 -17.00
C LYS A 295 0.88 19.06 -17.85
N GLY A 296 -0.27 19.55 -17.36
CA GLY A 296 -1.52 19.57 -18.12
C GLY A 296 -2.48 18.42 -17.77
N TYR A 297 -2.26 17.69 -16.69
CA TYR A 297 -3.27 16.76 -16.17
C TYR A 297 -4.54 17.53 -15.80
N ARG A 298 -5.67 17.15 -16.39
CA ARG A 298 -6.94 17.81 -16.14
C ARG A 298 -7.49 17.43 -14.78
N HIS A 299 -8.40 18.23 -14.25
CA HIS A 299 -9.01 17.99 -12.94
C HIS A 299 -9.61 16.58 -12.82
N GLU A 300 -10.24 16.07 -13.88
CA GLU A 300 -10.81 14.72 -13.92
C GLU A 300 -9.72 13.63 -13.87
N ASP A 301 -8.61 13.82 -14.58
CA ASP A 301 -7.46 12.90 -14.55
C ASP A 301 -6.81 12.89 -13.16
N MET A 302 -6.69 14.06 -12.55
CA MET A 302 -6.16 14.21 -11.19
C MET A 302 -7.07 13.54 -10.15
N ALA A 303 -8.40 13.65 -10.28
CA ALA A 303 -9.33 12.96 -9.38
C ALA A 303 -9.16 11.43 -9.44
N LYS A 304 -8.96 10.88 -10.65
CA LYS A 304 -8.68 9.46 -10.86
C LYS A 304 -7.37 9.04 -10.20
N LEU A 305 -6.26 9.74 -10.50
CA LEU A 305 -4.95 9.46 -9.93
C LEU A 305 -4.94 9.53 -8.40
N THR A 306 -5.64 10.52 -7.85
CA THR A 306 -5.55 10.79 -6.42
C THR A 306 -6.51 9.97 -5.58
N LYS A 307 -7.60 9.44 -6.15
CA LYS A 307 -8.63 8.76 -5.34
C LYS A 307 -9.54 7.80 -6.10
N ASP A 308 -10.16 8.26 -7.21
CA ASP A 308 -11.33 7.57 -7.77
C ASP A 308 -10.99 6.15 -8.25
N ASN A 309 -9.74 5.92 -8.70
CA ASN A 309 -9.28 4.59 -9.10
C ASN A 309 -9.23 3.61 -7.93
N PHE A 310 -8.77 4.03 -6.74
CA PHE A 310 -8.84 3.20 -5.53
C PHE A 310 -10.29 2.87 -5.17
N ILE A 311 -11.15 3.88 -5.13
CA ILE A 311 -12.57 3.69 -4.83
C ILE A 311 -13.22 2.73 -5.81
N ARG A 312 -12.90 2.83 -7.12
CA ARG A 312 -13.38 1.91 -8.15
C ARG A 312 -12.96 0.47 -7.84
N VAL A 313 -11.70 0.22 -7.56
CA VAL A 313 -11.19 -1.13 -7.29
C VAL A 313 -11.78 -1.69 -6.01
N TYR A 314 -11.83 -0.92 -4.93
CA TYR A 314 -12.44 -1.38 -3.67
C TYR A 314 -13.93 -1.73 -3.81
N ARG A 315 -14.69 -1.02 -4.66
CA ARG A 315 -16.09 -1.36 -4.93
C ARG A 315 -16.31 -2.74 -5.54
N HIS A 316 -15.32 -3.33 -6.18
CA HIS A 316 -15.39 -4.71 -6.68
C HIS A 316 -15.18 -5.75 -5.58
N HIS A 317 -14.64 -5.36 -4.44
CA HIS A 317 -14.26 -6.24 -3.33
C HIS A 317 -15.18 -6.10 -2.13
N LEU A 318 -15.39 -4.89 -1.64
CA LEU A 318 -16.21 -4.63 -0.46
C LEU A 318 -17.66 -5.07 -0.68
N LYS A 319 -18.24 -5.63 0.37
CA LYS A 319 -19.61 -6.17 0.36
C LYS A 319 -20.54 -5.30 1.15
#